data_3ce9013630186e81cf856398925cd174
#
_entry.id   3ce9013630186e81cf856398925cd174
#
_cell.length_a   1.000
_cell.length_b   1.000
_cell.length_c   1.000
_cell.angle_alpha   90.00
_cell.angle_beta   90.00
_cell.angle_gamma   90.00
#
_symmetry.space_group_name_H-M   'P 1'
#
loop_
_entity.id
_entity.type
_entity.pdbx_description
1 polymer ?
#
loop_
_entity_poly.entity_id
_entity_poly.type
_entity_poly.pdbx_seq_one_letter_code
_entity_poly.pdbx_strand_id
1 'polypeptide(L)'
;MHRMNRSVLATLLVGALVVGGCSSTDDAADDGPTSTRAESTTTTVPAPPELPTLRAIRGDQPRIVDDQDRQVILRGANLNSLGDYYQGDPDAVPVVPVTDADWAEMAAHGFNVVRLLVSWSKLEPERGTFDEEYLATVADAVDAAAAHGIYSVVDMHQDAWGKYIASPAGETCPDGGDPAIGWDGAPEWATLTDGASTCTFGSRESSRAVINAWDSFYANRDGIMDELVRTWEFVVGGLGDRPSIAGYDLLNEPNVGSGETPATDQLGRFYDQAITAIRAAEEPLGVERIVFFEFTVAGQPVPNDFTADDNIVFAPHHYGESIGAIPIEGLFDYLASLAAGYRTALWVGEYGFFEDTDAAGAKLERYAAKEDALVTAGDAWWQWRQACGDPHSVGRPGGTSDPVQIHLQTNGCPGDINGGVNPRWKCLWRPYPRATAGVVTSLTASCDGALDYRASTPTPGTIEVWSPGVADQQPTVTGEGISDIDIAAVDGGFVVSATATGDYHVVLSPS
;
A
#
# COMPACT_ATOMS: atom_id res chain seq x y z
N MET A 1 -6.30 -44.22 39.99
CA MET A 1 -7.26 -44.25 41.12
C MET A 1 -8.13 -43.01 41.07
N HIS A 2 -9.47 -43.27 40.97
CA HIS A 2 -10.62 -42.34 41.14
C HIS A 2 -10.75 -41.16 40.13
N ARG A 3 -11.62 -41.25 39.11
CA ARG A 3 -13.12 -41.21 39.04
C ARG A 3 -13.69 -39.96 39.77
N MET A 4 -14.45 -39.07 39.13
CA MET A 4 -15.80 -39.15 38.54
C MET A 4 -16.15 -37.77 37.94
N ASN A 5 -16.51 -37.63 36.69
CA ASN A 5 -17.88 -37.56 36.12
C ASN A 5 -18.91 -36.69 36.88
N ARG A 6 -19.44 -35.65 36.19
CA ARG A 6 -20.89 -35.43 36.11
C ARG A 6 -21.26 -34.33 35.07
N SER A 7 -21.95 -34.81 34.06
CA SER A 7 -22.82 -34.05 33.16
C SER A 7 -24.03 -33.49 33.93
N VAL A 8 -24.52 -32.30 33.51
CA VAL A 8 -25.93 -31.93 33.69
C VAL A 8 -26.44 -31.25 32.43
N LEU A 9 -27.44 -31.88 31.89
CA LEU A 9 -28.36 -31.50 30.82
C LEU A 9 -29.52 -30.69 31.40
N ALA A 10 -30.12 -29.84 30.62
CA ALA A 10 -31.55 -29.44 30.61
C ALA A 10 -31.68 -27.93 30.33
N THR A 11 -32.62 -27.34 29.63
CA THR A 11 -33.80 -27.80 28.88
C THR A 11 -34.36 -26.56 28.18
N LEU A 12 -34.81 -26.74 26.96
CA LEU A 12 -35.62 -25.81 26.17
C LEU A 12 -36.93 -25.41 26.89
N LEU A 13 -37.38 -24.18 26.70
CA LEU A 13 -38.82 -23.87 26.81
C LEU A 13 -39.22 -22.89 25.70
N VAL A 14 -40.06 -23.42 24.82
CA VAL A 14 -40.88 -22.75 23.81
C VAL A 14 -42.13 -22.21 24.51
N GLY A 15 -42.56 -20.99 24.19
CA GLY A 15 -43.84 -20.45 24.59
C GLY A 15 -44.42 -19.54 23.52
N ALA A 16 -45.28 -20.12 22.70
CA ALA A 16 -46.18 -19.41 21.79
C ALA A 16 -47.54 -19.22 22.46
N LEU A 17 -48.29 -18.25 21.97
CA LEU A 17 -49.76 -18.12 21.94
C LEU A 17 -50.21 -16.70 22.30
N VAL A 18 -51.24 -16.08 21.78
CA VAL A 18 -52.28 -16.29 20.72
C VAL A 18 -53.02 -14.99 20.55
N VAL A 19 -53.54 -14.81 19.39
CA VAL A 19 -54.49 -13.86 18.82
C VAL A 19 -55.78 -13.63 19.63
N GLY A 20 -56.30 -12.44 19.54
CA GLY A 20 -57.72 -12.08 19.83
C GLY A 20 -57.92 -10.57 19.73
N GLY A 21 -58.69 -10.12 19.02
CA GLY A 21 -59.64 -9.79 18.07
C GLY A 21 -60.86 -9.11 18.66
N CYS A 22 -61.37 -8.10 17.87
CA CYS A 22 -62.70 -7.46 17.83
C CYS A 22 -63.00 -6.31 18.83
N SER A 23 -63.16 -5.13 18.35
CA SER A 23 -64.21 -4.38 17.67
C SER A 23 -65.08 -3.51 18.56
N SER A 24 -65.26 -2.30 18.07
CA SER A 24 -66.43 -1.41 18.04
C SER A 24 -66.58 -0.33 19.12
N THR A 25 -66.54 0.85 18.58
CA THR A 25 -67.54 1.95 18.50
C THR A 25 -67.50 3.06 19.55
N ASP A 26 -67.48 4.24 18.96
CA ASP A 26 -68.19 5.51 19.20
C ASP A 26 -67.50 6.63 19.98
N ASP A 27 -67.31 7.68 19.19
CA ASP A 27 -67.49 9.12 19.39
C ASP A 27 -67.07 9.80 20.70
N ALA A 28 -66.07 10.69 20.58
CA ALA A 28 -66.19 12.08 21.00
C ALA A 28 -64.99 12.89 20.50
N ALA A 29 -65.27 14.01 19.87
CA ALA A 29 -64.30 15.01 19.45
C ALA A 29 -63.62 15.67 20.65
N ASP A 30 -62.27 15.81 20.54
CA ASP A 30 -61.54 16.81 21.31
C ASP A 30 -60.38 17.37 20.47
N ASP A 31 -60.40 18.71 20.34
CA ASP A 31 -59.40 19.49 19.59
C ASP A 31 -58.06 19.53 20.35
N GLY A 32 -57.07 18.85 19.86
CA GLY A 32 -55.67 18.91 20.31
C GLY A 32 -54.73 19.36 19.17
N PRO A 33 -53.62 20.06 19.47
CA PRO A 33 -52.88 20.83 18.48
C PRO A 33 -52.14 19.94 17.45
N THR A 34 -52.25 20.33 16.19
CA THR A 34 -51.55 19.81 15.03
C THR A 34 -50.03 19.72 15.26
N SER A 35 -49.55 18.54 15.50
CA SER A 35 -48.09 18.21 15.43
C SER A 35 -47.68 18.20 13.98
N THR A 36 -47.01 19.23 13.53
CA THR A 36 -46.26 19.22 12.27
C THR A 36 -45.14 18.23 12.38
N ARG A 37 -45.30 17.08 11.72
CA ARG A 37 -44.23 16.09 11.49
C ARG A 37 -43.16 16.79 10.66
N ALA A 38 -42.00 17.07 11.27
CA ALA A 38 -40.84 17.51 10.55
C ALA A 38 -40.47 16.41 9.50
N GLU A 39 -40.51 16.78 8.24
CA GLU A 39 -39.91 15.97 7.19
C GLU A 39 -38.44 15.88 7.48
N SER A 40 -37.97 14.64 7.77
CA SER A 40 -36.55 14.32 7.83
C SER A 40 -36.00 14.53 6.43
N THR A 41 -35.34 15.63 6.20
CA THR A 41 -34.50 15.82 5.05
C THR A 41 -33.31 14.85 5.22
N THR A 42 -33.37 13.72 4.55
CA THR A 42 -32.21 12.87 4.30
C THR A 42 -31.24 13.73 3.50
N THR A 43 -30.25 14.30 4.16
CA THR A 43 -29.07 14.83 3.49
C THR A 43 -28.41 13.63 2.82
N THR A 44 -28.61 13.50 1.51
CA THR A 44 -27.80 12.58 0.69
C THR A 44 -26.36 13.09 0.78
N VAL A 45 -25.51 12.36 1.47
CA VAL A 45 -24.05 12.55 1.37
C VAL A 45 -23.73 12.44 -0.12
N PRO A 46 -23.08 13.44 -0.75
CA PRO A 46 -22.67 13.32 -2.14
C PRO A 46 -21.86 12.04 -2.30
N ALA A 47 -22.07 11.30 -3.38
CA ALA A 47 -21.20 10.20 -3.73
C ALA A 47 -19.75 10.74 -3.79
N PRO A 48 -18.75 10.00 -3.27
CA PRO A 48 -17.37 10.40 -3.40
C PRO A 48 -17.04 10.64 -4.88
N PRO A 49 -16.21 11.64 -5.21
CA PRO A 49 -15.81 11.87 -6.60
C PRO A 49 -15.12 10.63 -7.13
N GLU A 50 -15.51 10.22 -8.33
CA GLU A 50 -14.84 9.13 -9.03
C GLU A 50 -13.38 9.52 -9.29
N LEU A 51 -12.43 8.67 -8.87
CA LEU A 51 -11.00 8.90 -9.08
C LEU A 51 -10.68 8.79 -10.57
N PRO A 52 -9.93 9.75 -11.16
CA PRO A 52 -9.45 9.66 -12.52
C PRO A 52 -8.60 8.42 -12.76
N THR A 53 -8.68 7.84 -13.96
CA THR A 53 -7.79 6.74 -14.34
C THR A 53 -6.35 7.24 -14.49
N LEU A 54 -5.38 6.50 -13.97
CA LEU A 54 -3.97 6.82 -14.06
C LEU A 54 -3.26 6.01 -15.14
N ARG A 55 -2.23 6.62 -15.74
CA ARG A 55 -1.28 5.96 -16.63
C ARG A 55 0.12 6.52 -16.47
N ALA A 56 1.13 5.74 -16.79
CA ALA A 56 2.51 6.20 -16.84
C ALA A 56 2.85 6.79 -18.24
N ILE A 57 3.73 7.77 -18.23
CA ILE A 57 4.45 8.26 -19.41
C ILE A 57 5.87 7.76 -19.31
N ARG A 58 6.29 6.89 -20.24
CA ARG A 58 7.67 6.46 -20.40
C ARG A 58 8.39 7.36 -21.40
N GLY A 59 9.64 7.69 -21.18
CA GLY A 59 10.41 8.49 -22.15
C GLY A 59 11.32 9.55 -21.52
N ASP A 60 11.41 10.74 -22.14
CA ASP A 60 12.36 11.78 -21.74
C ASP A 60 11.87 12.61 -20.53
N GLN A 61 10.57 12.61 -20.26
CA GLN A 61 9.94 13.26 -19.11
C GLN A 61 8.97 12.27 -18.43
N PRO A 62 9.52 11.20 -17.81
CA PRO A 62 8.70 10.15 -17.28
C PRO A 62 7.91 10.65 -16.07
N ARG A 63 6.62 10.28 -15.99
CA ARG A 63 5.71 10.70 -14.93
C ARG A 63 4.45 9.85 -14.92
N ILE A 64 3.69 9.89 -13.84
CA ILE A 64 2.31 9.39 -13.79
C ILE A 64 1.39 10.55 -14.17
N VAL A 65 0.35 10.28 -14.96
CA VAL A 65 -0.67 11.26 -15.33
C VAL A 65 -2.07 10.67 -15.17
N ASP A 66 -3.05 11.55 -14.96
CA ASP A 66 -4.46 11.19 -14.98
C ASP A 66 -5.07 11.27 -16.41
N ASP A 67 -6.38 11.03 -16.52
CA ASP A 67 -7.13 11.09 -17.78
C ASP A 67 -7.27 12.49 -18.38
N GLN A 68 -6.87 13.53 -17.64
CA GLN A 68 -6.78 14.92 -18.11
C GLN A 68 -5.33 15.32 -18.48
N ASP A 69 -4.40 14.35 -18.54
CA ASP A 69 -2.96 14.55 -18.76
C ASP A 69 -2.26 15.40 -17.69
N ARG A 70 -2.86 15.53 -16.48
CA ARG A 70 -2.22 16.20 -15.36
C ARG A 70 -1.20 15.26 -14.71
N GLN A 71 -0.01 15.78 -14.43
CA GLN A 71 0.98 15.01 -13.65
C GLN A 71 0.47 14.76 -12.23
N VAL A 72 0.49 13.50 -11.79
CA VAL A 72 0.03 13.07 -10.47
C VAL A 72 1.21 12.61 -9.62
N ILE A 73 1.22 13.04 -8.36
CA ILE A 73 2.13 12.52 -7.33
C ILE A 73 1.31 11.67 -6.37
N LEU A 74 1.75 10.43 -6.15
CA LEU A 74 1.09 9.44 -5.29
C LEU A 74 1.85 9.31 -3.97
N ARG A 75 1.30 9.84 -2.88
CA ARG A 75 1.87 9.73 -1.53
C ARG A 75 0.96 8.99 -0.59
N GLY A 76 1.52 8.04 0.15
CA GLY A 76 0.71 7.23 1.04
C GLY A 76 1.46 6.28 1.94
N ALA A 77 0.85 5.15 2.20
CA ALA A 77 1.41 4.13 3.07
C ALA A 77 1.16 2.72 2.54
N ASN A 78 1.99 1.79 2.99
CA ASN A 78 1.76 0.37 2.82
C ASN A 78 0.71 -0.13 3.82
N LEU A 79 -0.08 -1.09 3.41
CA LEU A 79 -1.12 -1.72 4.22
C LEU A 79 -1.06 -3.24 4.07
N ASN A 80 -0.66 -3.94 5.14
CA ASN A 80 -0.49 -5.39 5.15
C ASN A 80 -1.67 -6.16 5.76
N SER A 81 -2.83 -5.53 5.90
CA SER A 81 -4.01 -6.12 6.56
C SER A 81 -4.56 -7.38 5.88
N LEU A 82 -4.20 -7.61 4.61
CA LEU A 82 -4.60 -8.78 3.82
C LEU A 82 -3.52 -9.87 3.72
N GLY A 83 -2.35 -9.65 4.33
CA GLY A 83 -1.23 -10.57 4.29
C GLY A 83 -1.54 -11.95 4.92
N ASP A 84 -0.72 -12.94 4.60
CA ASP A 84 -0.80 -14.32 5.09
C ASP A 84 0.49 -14.70 5.86
N TYR A 85 0.75 -13.95 6.91
CA TYR A 85 1.98 -14.12 7.68
C TYR A 85 2.00 -15.41 8.50
N TYR A 86 3.20 -15.97 8.65
CA TYR A 86 3.45 -17.03 9.60
C TYR A 86 3.07 -16.59 11.01
N GLN A 87 2.40 -17.47 11.74
CA GLN A 87 2.00 -17.23 13.12
C GLN A 87 2.62 -18.26 14.04
N GLY A 88 3.72 -17.88 14.70
CA GLY A 88 4.41 -18.74 15.67
C GLY A 88 3.76 -18.73 17.06
N ASP A 89 2.99 -17.70 17.40
CA ASP A 89 2.22 -17.56 18.63
C ASP A 89 0.73 -17.56 18.28
N PRO A 90 0.00 -18.65 18.60
CA PRO A 90 -1.42 -18.75 18.26
C PRO A 90 -2.31 -17.72 18.98
N ASP A 91 -1.80 -17.09 20.05
CA ASP A 91 -2.52 -16.06 20.80
C ASP A 91 -2.27 -14.64 20.25
N ALA A 92 -1.31 -14.47 19.35
CA ALA A 92 -1.02 -13.19 18.69
C ALA A 92 -1.76 -13.06 17.36
N VAL A 93 -2.14 -11.83 17.00
CA VAL A 93 -2.79 -11.52 15.73
C VAL A 93 -1.74 -11.05 14.73
N PRO A 94 -1.56 -11.72 13.57
CA PRO A 94 -0.51 -11.37 12.62
C PRO A 94 -0.82 -10.13 11.79
N VAL A 95 -2.11 -9.81 11.57
CA VAL A 95 -2.55 -8.64 10.80
C VAL A 95 -3.67 -7.90 11.53
N VAL A 96 -3.76 -6.59 11.32
CA VAL A 96 -4.85 -5.75 11.84
C VAL A 96 -5.80 -5.44 10.70
N PRO A 97 -7.09 -5.75 10.81
CA PRO A 97 -8.07 -5.33 9.83
C PRO A 97 -8.10 -3.81 9.69
N VAL A 98 -8.11 -3.32 8.47
CA VAL A 98 -8.33 -1.89 8.17
C VAL A 98 -9.81 -1.56 8.35
N THR A 99 -10.09 -0.36 8.87
CA THR A 99 -11.44 0.13 9.11
C THR A 99 -11.71 1.40 8.31
N ASP A 100 -12.98 1.79 8.20
CA ASP A 100 -13.37 3.07 7.57
C ASP A 100 -12.67 4.29 8.23
N ALA A 101 -12.45 4.21 9.55
CA ALA A 101 -11.73 5.25 10.27
C ALA A 101 -10.24 5.34 9.87
N ASP A 102 -9.61 4.24 9.49
CA ASP A 102 -8.23 4.24 8.98
C ASP A 102 -8.16 4.95 7.62
N TRP A 103 -9.10 4.65 6.72
CA TRP A 103 -9.17 5.32 5.42
C TRP A 103 -9.42 6.82 5.56
N ALA A 104 -10.36 7.20 6.43
CA ALA A 104 -10.64 8.61 6.73
C ALA A 104 -9.41 9.32 7.30
N GLU A 105 -8.66 8.69 8.21
CA GLU A 105 -7.45 9.26 8.80
C GLU A 105 -6.31 9.37 7.79
N MET A 106 -6.11 8.38 6.91
CA MET A 106 -5.16 8.48 5.80
C MET A 106 -5.48 9.67 4.88
N ALA A 107 -6.75 9.81 4.48
CA ALA A 107 -7.21 10.92 3.64
C ALA A 107 -7.01 12.28 4.34
N ALA A 108 -7.30 12.37 5.64
CA ALA A 108 -7.10 13.56 6.47
C ALA A 108 -5.63 13.95 6.61
N HIS A 109 -4.69 13.02 6.43
CA HIS A 109 -3.27 13.29 6.34
C HIS A 109 -2.77 13.56 4.91
N GLY A 110 -3.69 13.66 3.95
CA GLY A 110 -3.38 13.99 2.57
C GLY A 110 -2.88 12.82 1.73
N PHE A 111 -2.90 11.60 2.26
CA PHE A 111 -2.55 10.42 1.47
C PHE A 111 -3.58 10.19 0.37
N ASN A 112 -3.10 9.92 -0.83
CA ASN A 112 -3.92 9.65 -2.00
C ASN A 112 -3.62 8.29 -2.64
N VAL A 113 -2.77 7.47 -2.04
CA VAL A 113 -2.46 6.11 -2.46
C VAL A 113 -2.22 5.20 -1.27
N VAL A 114 -2.58 3.93 -1.40
CA VAL A 114 -2.15 2.83 -0.55
C VAL A 114 -1.48 1.76 -1.41
N ARG A 115 -0.31 1.26 -0.97
CA ARG A 115 0.25 0.01 -1.49
C ARG A 115 -0.36 -1.12 -0.69
N LEU A 116 -1.27 -1.86 -1.32
CA LEU A 116 -2.12 -2.87 -0.70
C LEU A 116 -1.51 -4.25 -0.94
N LEU A 117 -0.95 -4.83 0.11
CA LEU A 117 -0.30 -6.13 0.07
C LEU A 117 -1.33 -7.25 -0.10
N VAL A 118 -1.13 -8.11 -1.09
CA VAL A 118 -1.89 -9.33 -1.32
C VAL A 118 -0.95 -10.54 -1.36
N SER A 119 -1.44 -11.68 -0.89
CA SER A 119 -0.62 -12.88 -0.70
C SER A 119 -0.93 -13.94 -1.75
N TRP A 120 0.08 -14.43 -2.46
CA TRP A 120 -0.08 -15.52 -3.41
C TRP A 120 -0.63 -16.79 -2.73
N SER A 121 -0.17 -17.09 -1.49
CA SER A 121 -0.66 -18.25 -0.75
C SER A 121 -2.16 -18.21 -0.44
N LYS A 122 -2.76 -17.02 -0.38
CA LYS A 122 -4.22 -16.85 -0.23
C LYS A 122 -4.95 -16.82 -1.55
N LEU A 123 -4.35 -16.21 -2.58
CA LEU A 123 -4.95 -16.16 -3.92
C LEU A 123 -5.04 -17.54 -4.57
N GLU A 124 -4.03 -18.39 -4.35
CA GLU A 124 -3.93 -19.72 -4.94
C GLU A 124 -3.45 -20.76 -3.90
N PRO A 125 -4.27 -21.09 -2.88
CA PRO A 125 -3.89 -21.99 -1.80
C PRO A 125 -3.58 -23.41 -2.27
N GLU A 126 -4.25 -23.89 -3.32
CA GLU A 126 -3.98 -25.14 -4.02
C GLU A 126 -3.71 -24.84 -5.48
N ARG A 127 -2.74 -25.48 -6.07
CA ARG A 127 -2.32 -25.21 -7.45
C ARG A 127 -3.48 -25.28 -8.44
N GLY A 128 -3.70 -24.19 -9.17
CA GLY A 128 -4.80 -24.06 -10.14
C GLY A 128 -6.18 -23.85 -9.50
N THR A 129 -6.24 -23.63 -8.18
CA THR A 129 -7.48 -23.34 -7.46
C THR A 129 -7.39 -21.95 -6.84
N PHE A 130 -8.06 -20.99 -7.46
CA PHE A 130 -8.06 -19.61 -7.02
C PHE A 130 -9.15 -19.34 -5.98
N ASP A 131 -8.83 -18.52 -4.97
CA ASP A 131 -9.75 -18.11 -3.90
C ASP A 131 -10.50 -16.82 -4.30
N GLU A 132 -11.71 -16.97 -4.82
CA GLU A 132 -12.59 -15.86 -5.19
C GLU A 132 -13.06 -15.04 -3.95
N GLU A 133 -13.16 -15.64 -2.76
CA GLU A 133 -13.58 -14.95 -1.54
C GLU A 133 -12.47 -14.03 -1.02
N TYR A 134 -11.24 -14.51 -1.06
CA TYR A 134 -10.10 -13.65 -0.74
C TYR A 134 -9.95 -12.50 -1.75
N LEU A 135 -10.08 -12.75 -3.04
CA LEU A 135 -10.03 -11.70 -4.05
C LEU A 135 -11.18 -10.68 -3.89
N ALA A 136 -12.38 -11.13 -3.51
CA ALA A 136 -13.47 -10.21 -3.19
C ALA A 136 -13.13 -9.32 -1.97
N THR A 137 -12.43 -9.86 -0.96
CA THR A 137 -11.93 -9.07 0.18
C THR A 137 -10.91 -8.00 -0.26
N VAL A 138 -10.05 -8.33 -1.22
CA VAL A 138 -9.12 -7.35 -1.83
C VAL A 138 -9.90 -6.25 -2.55
N ALA A 139 -10.91 -6.63 -3.34
CA ALA A 139 -11.77 -5.69 -4.05
C ALA A 139 -12.53 -4.74 -3.10
N ASP A 140 -13.06 -5.28 -2.00
CA ASP A 140 -13.74 -4.48 -0.95
C ASP A 140 -12.79 -3.46 -0.31
N ALA A 141 -11.52 -3.82 -0.09
CA ALA A 141 -10.51 -2.88 0.43
C ALA A 141 -10.18 -1.77 -0.59
N VAL A 142 -10.07 -2.12 -1.87
CA VAL A 142 -9.87 -1.15 -2.97
C VAL A 142 -11.05 -0.16 -3.04
N ASP A 143 -12.28 -0.68 -2.98
CA ASP A 143 -13.50 0.14 -3.03
C ASP A 143 -13.63 1.04 -1.78
N ALA A 144 -13.26 0.54 -0.59
CA ALA A 144 -13.23 1.31 0.65
C ALA A 144 -12.19 2.45 0.60
N ALA A 145 -10.97 2.19 0.11
CA ALA A 145 -9.96 3.23 -0.10
C ALA A 145 -10.46 4.30 -1.08
N ALA A 146 -11.07 3.88 -2.19
CA ALA A 146 -11.63 4.77 -3.20
C ALA A 146 -12.73 5.71 -2.66
N ALA A 147 -13.55 5.23 -1.73
CA ALA A 147 -14.58 6.04 -1.07
C ALA A 147 -14.00 7.24 -0.30
N HIS A 148 -12.72 7.19 0.05
CA HIS A 148 -11.96 8.27 0.70
C HIS A 148 -10.99 9.00 -0.25
N GLY A 149 -11.08 8.76 -1.58
CA GLY A 149 -10.22 9.41 -2.58
C GLY A 149 -8.79 8.86 -2.62
N ILE A 150 -8.60 7.62 -2.21
CA ILE A 150 -7.29 6.94 -2.13
C ILE A 150 -7.22 5.88 -3.24
N TYR A 151 -6.18 5.96 -4.09
CA TYR A 151 -5.83 4.93 -5.05
C TYR A 151 -5.22 3.70 -4.38
N SER A 152 -5.31 2.55 -5.04
CA SER A 152 -4.64 1.33 -4.62
C SER A 152 -3.60 0.89 -5.65
N VAL A 153 -2.37 0.63 -5.20
CA VAL A 153 -1.37 -0.18 -5.89
C VAL A 153 -1.45 -1.57 -5.29
N VAL A 154 -1.89 -2.55 -6.07
CA VAL A 154 -2.04 -3.94 -5.59
C VAL A 154 -0.70 -4.63 -5.72
N ASP A 155 -0.12 -5.01 -4.59
CA ASP A 155 1.23 -5.56 -4.49
C ASP A 155 1.20 -7.07 -4.22
N MET A 156 1.82 -7.87 -5.11
CA MET A 156 2.06 -9.29 -4.86
C MET A 156 3.20 -9.43 -3.86
N HIS A 157 2.83 -9.48 -2.59
CA HIS A 157 3.80 -9.43 -1.50
C HIS A 157 4.39 -10.80 -1.17
N GLN A 158 5.67 -10.79 -0.93
CA GLN A 158 6.41 -11.88 -0.34
C GLN A 158 7.59 -11.35 0.48
N ASP A 159 7.92 -12.07 1.55
CA ASP A 159 9.15 -11.90 2.29
C ASP A 159 9.78 -13.28 2.48
N ALA A 160 11.08 -13.39 2.17
CA ALA A 160 11.83 -14.64 2.31
C ALA A 160 11.11 -15.87 1.71
N TRP A 161 10.42 -15.68 0.58
CA TRP A 161 9.56 -16.63 -0.14
C TRP A 161 8.21 -16.89 0.52
N GLY A 162 8.09 -16.91 1.84
CA GLY A 162 6.81 -17.07 2.49
C GLY A 162 6.82 -17.92 3.78
N LYS A 163 5.61 -18.12 4.33
CA LYS A 163 5.42 -18.77 5.64
C LYS A 163 5.85 -20.25 5.69
N TYR A 164 5.87 -20.91 4.57
CA TYR A 164 6.25 -22.32 4.49
C TYR A 164 7.77 -22.59 4.55
N ILE A 165 8.57 -21.51 4.65
CA ILE A 165 10.00 -21.57 4.97
C ILE A 165 10.25 -21.62 6.48
N ALA A 166 9.22 -21.41 7.33
CA ALA A 166 9.38 -21.46 8.79
C ALA A 166 10.10 -22.73 9.25
N SER A 167 11.04 -22.57 10.18
CA SER A 167 11.75 -23.71 10.77
C SER A 167 10.81 -24.57 11.61
N PRO A 168 10.95 -25.90 11.57
CA PRO A 168 10.20 -26.77 12.46
C PRO A 168 10.42 -26.41 13.94
N ALA A 169 9.39 -26.67 14.77
CA ALA A 169 9.51 -26.42 16.20
C ALA A 169 10.67 -27.20 16.81
N GLY A 170 11.57 -26.52 17.50
CA GLY A 170 12.75 -27.12 18.13
C GLY A 170 13.96 -27.26 17.19
N GLU A 171 13.93 -26.69 16.00
CA GLU A 171 15.10 -26.61 15.12
C GLU A 171 16.28 -25.98 15.84
N THR A 172 17.47 -26.54 15.62
CA THR A 172 18.71 -26.03 16.19
C THR A 172 19.66 -25.66 15.06
N CYS A 173 19.92 -24.38 14.93
CA CYS A 173 20.84 -23.89 13.91
C CYS A 173 22.31 -23.92 14.34
N PRO A 174 23.25 -24.01 13.42
CA PRO A 174 24.68 -23.86 13.69
C PRO A 174 24.99 -22.50 14.33
N ASP A 175 26.19 -22.39 14.95
CA ASP A 175 26.67 -21.17 15.59
C ASP A 175 26.53 -19.95 14.66
N GLY A 176 25.83 -18.92 15.14
CA GLY A 176 25.53 -17.70 14.39
C GLY A 176 24.34 -17.78 13.43
N GLY A 177 23.62 -18.90 13.43
CA GLY A 177 22.37 -19.05 12.70
C GLY A 177 21.16 -19.04 13.62
N ASP A 178 20.04 -18.55 13.10
CA ASP A 178 18.74 -18.52 13.76
C ASP A 178 17.71 -19.34 12.96
N PRO A 179 16.76 -20.02 13.61
CA PRO A 179 15.64 -20.65 12.91
C PRO A 179 14.82 -19.59 12.15
N ALA A 180 14.45 -19.88 10.89
CA ALA A 180 13.54 -19.01 10.15
C ALA A 180 12.16 -18.98 10.79
N ILE A 181 11.56 -17.78 10.89
CA ILE A 181 10.21 -17.60 11.40
C ILE A 181 9.13 -17.80 10.34
N GLY A 182 9.47 -17.73 9.06
CA GLY A 182 8.49 -17.65 7.97
C GLY A 182 7.85 -16.26 7.89
N TRP A 183 7.38 -15.91 6.71
CA TRP A 183 6.84 -14.58 6.44
C TRP A 183 5.56 -14.69 5.62
N ASP A 184 5.28 -13.76 4.73
CA ASP A 184 4.22 -13.79 3.74
C ASP A 184 4.74 -14.26 2.38
N GLY A 185 3.91 -14.69 1.45
CA GLY A 185 4.31 -14.96 0.08
C GLY A 185 3.71 -16.22 -0.56
N ALA A 186 4.59 -17.08 -1.07
CA ALA A 186 4.23 -18.21 -1.89
C ALA A 186 3.45 -19.31 -1.14
N PRO A 187 2.55 -20.04 -1.82
CA PRO A 187 1.85 -21.19 -1.27
C PRO A 187 2.79 -22.40 -1.07
N GLU A 188 2.34 -23.37 -0.26
CA GLU A 188 3.13 -24.56 0.07
C GLU A 188 3.57 -25.32 -1.17
N TRP A 189 2.67 -25.51 -2.13
CA TRP A 189 2.96 -26.25 -3.37
C TRP A 189 4.01 -25.56 -4.27
N ALA A 190 4.21 -24.23 -4.15
CA ALA A 190 5.25 -23.47 -4.86
C ALA A 190 6.53 -23.32 -4.06
N THR A 191 6.60 -23.83 -2.82
CA THR A 191 7.76 -23.70 -1.92
C THR A 191 8.70 -24.91 -2.09
N LEU A 192 9.49 -24.87 -3.17
CA LEU A 192 10.38 -25.97 -3.56
C LEU A 192 11.78 -25.81 -2.95
N THR A 193 11.97 -26.23 -1.70
CA THR A 193 13.23 -26.09 -0.94
C THR A 193 14.20 -27.26 -1.07
N ASP A 194 13.74 -28.40 -1.62
CA ASP A 194 14.49 -29.68 -1.69
C ASP A 194 14.96 -30.19 -0.31
N GLY A 195 14.24 -29.85 0.76
CA GLY A 195 14.59 -30.20 2.15
C GLY A 195 15.85 -29.48 2.66
N ALA A 196 16.19 -28.34 2.07
CA ALA A 196 17.31 -27.52 2.52
C ALA A 196 17.05 -26.90 3.88
N SER A 197 18.13 -26.52 4.58
CA SER A 197 18.06 -25.89 5.90
C SER A 197 17.32 -24.56 5.86
N THR A 198 16.44 -24.36 6.83
CA THR A 198 15.70 -23.13 7.06
C THR A 198 16.45 -22.15 7.98
N CYS A 199 17.65 -22.50 8.47
CA CYS A 199 18.46 -21.60 9.29
C CYS A 199 18.91 -20.37 8.51
N THR A 200 18.70 -19.20 9.09
CA THR A 200 19.13 -17.90 8.56
C THR A 200 20.42 -17.43 9.19
N PHE A 201 21.18 -16.57 8.51
CA PHE A 201 22.45 -16.03 8.98
C PHE A 201 22.47 -14.49 8.78
N GLY A 202 21.95 -13.76 9.75
CA GLY A 202 21.95 -12.30 9.76
C GLY A 202 20.89 -11.62 8.88
N SER A 203 20.19 -12.36 8.03
CA SER A 203 19.08 -11.88 7.20
C SER A 203 18.05 -12.96 7.00
N ARG A 204 16.77 -12.62 6.98
CA ARG A 204 15.66 -13.54 6.64
C ARG A 204 15.87 -14.20 5.26
N GLU A 205 16.51 -13.50 4.34
CA GLU A 205 16.77 -13.93 2.96
C GLU A 205 17.89 -14.98 2.82
N SER A 206 18.64 -15.26 3.89
CA SER A 206 19.91 -16.00 3.83
C SER A 206 19.80 -17.51 4.02
N SER A 207 18.60 -18.05 4.35
CA SER A 207 18.46 -19.50 4.52
C SER A 207 18.61 -20.24 3.20
N ARG A 208 19.18 -21.46 3.26
CA ARG A 208 19.32 -22.29 2.05
C ARG A 208 17.97 -22.66 1.45
N ALA A 209 16.96 -22.80 2.28
CA ALA A 209 15.59 -23.05 1.83
C ALA A 209 15.03 -21.91 0.99
N VAL A 210 15.22 -20.63 1.41
CA VAL A 210 14.85 -19.45 0.64
C VAL A 210 15.58 -19.42 -0.70
N ILE A 211 16.91 -19.60 -0.68
CA ILE A 211 17.74 -19.60 -1.90
C ILE A 211 17.25 -20.67 -2.89
N ASN A 212 16.97 -21.89 -2.43
CA ASN A 212 16.50 -22.98 -3.29
C ASN A 212 15.10 -22.71 -3.86
N ALA A 213 14.21 -22.09 -3.08
CA ALA A 213 12.90 -21.72 -3.56
C ALA A 213 12.98 -20.68 -4.70
N TRP A 214 13.82 -19.65 -4.56
CA TRP A 214 14.07 -18.67 -5.61
C TRP A 214 14.75 -19.24 -6.84
N ASP A 215 15.77 -20.13 -6.66
CA ASP A 215 16.38 -20.85 -7.79
C ASP A 215 15.34 -21.68 -8.55
N SER A 216 14.41 -22.31 -7.83
CA SER A 216 13.31 -23.08 -8.42
C SER A 216 12.35 -22.19 -9.19
N PHE A 217 12.02 -21.00 -8.67
CA PHE A 217 11.18 -20.00 -9.34
C PHE A 217 11.86 -19.51 -10.63
N TYR A 218 13.11 -19.07 -10.56
CA TYR A 218 13.84 -18.58 -11.73
C TYR A 218 14.08 -19.64 -12.81
N ALA A 219 14.21 -20.90 -12.40
CA ALA A 219 14.26 -22.03 -13.33
C ALA A 219 12.88 -22.43 -13.87
N ASN A 220 11.80 -21.79 -13.43
CA ASN A 220 10.42 -22.17 -13.70
C ASN A 220 10.18 -23.67 -13.44
N ARG A 221 10.78 -24.18 -12.38
CA ARG A 221 10.69 -25.59 -12.02
C ARG A 221 9.23 -25.95 -11.75
N ASP A 222 8.79 -27.06 -12.31
CA ASP A 222 7.39 -27.50 -12.24
C ASP A 222 6.36 -26.43 -12.69
N GLY A 223 6.79 -25.36 -13.40
CA GLY A 223 5.94 -24.31 -13.92
C GLY A 223 5.47 -23.31 -12.85
N ILE A 224 6.20 -23.13 -11.73
CA ILE A 224 5.76 -22.23 -10.64
C ILE A 224 5.75 -20.75 -11.05
N MET A 225 6.68 -20.33 -11.93
CA MET A 225 6.66 -18.96 -12.47
C MET A 225 5.44 -18.75 -13.37
N ASP A 226 5.10 -19.73 -14.20
CA ASP A 226 3.92 -19.64 -15.07
C ASP A 226 2.62 -19.61 -14.26
N GLU A 227 2.56 -20.24 -13.07
CA GLU A 227 1.39 -20.15 -12.18
C GLU A 227 1.26 -18.74 -11.58
N LEU A 228 2.35 -18.11 -11.10
CA LEU A 228 2.26 -16.75 -10.61
C LEU A 228 1.80 -15.77 -11.71
N VAL A 229 2.20 -15.98 -12.96
CA VAL A 229 1.66 -15.24 -14.11
C VAL A 229 0.14 -15.44 -14.25
N ARG A 230 -0.36 -16.69 -14.12
CA ARG A 230 -1.80 -16.95 -14.13
C ARG A 230 -2.54 -16.37 -12.93
N THR A 231 -1.88 -16.32 -11.77
CA THR A 231 -2.45 -15.65 -10.60
C THR A 231 -2.69 -14.17 -10.88
N TRP A 232 -1.79 -13.50 -11.61
CA TRP A 232 -2.01 -12.12 -12.05
C TRP A 232 -3.20 -11.98 -13.01
N GLU A 233 -3.39 -12.90 -13.96
CA GLU A 233 -4.59 -12.90 -14.82
C GLU A 233 -5.88 -13.00 -13.98
N PHE A 234 -5.89 -13.87 -12.96
CA PHE A 234 -7.02 -14.01 -12.03
C PHE A 234 -7.27 -12.72 -11.23
N VAL A 235 -6.23 -12.10 -10.65
CA VAL A 235 -6.34 -10.87 -9.89
C VAL A 235 -6.91 -9.74 -10.74
N VAL A 236 -6.37 -9.51 -11.94
CA VAL A 236 -6.80 -8.46 -12.85
C VAL A 236 -8.26 -8.68 -13.28
N GLY A 237 -8.62 -9.92 -13.67
CA GLY A 237 -9.98 -10.25 -14.05
C GLY A 237 -11.01 -10.03 -12.95
N GLY A 238 -10.66 -10.34 -11.70
CA GLY A 238 -11.57 -10.18 -10.55
C GLY A 238 -11.64 -8.76 -9.99
N LEU A 239 -10.57 -7.98 -10.12
CA LEU A 239 -10.60 -6.57 -9.73
C LEU A 239 -11.34 -5.68 -10.73
N GLY A 240 -11.43 -6.10 -12.00
CA GLY A 240 -12.26 -5.48 -13.02
C GLY A 240 -11.77 -4.09 -13.45
N ASP A 241 -12.70 -3.21 -13.78
CA ASP A 241 -12.46 -1.90 -14.40
C ASP A 241 -12.37 -0.73 -13.39
N ARG A 242 -12.15 -1.01 -12.10
CA ARG A 242 -12.10 0.01 -11.03
C ARG A 242 -11.10 1.11 -11.32
N PRO A 243 -11.50 2.38 -11.51
CA PRO A 243 -10.58 3.48 -11.83
C PRO A 243 -9.63 3.81 -10.67
N SER A 244 -9.98 3.42 -9.45
CA SER A 244 -9.19 3.60 -8.23
C SER A 244 -7.96 2.69 -8.13
N ILE A 245 -7.82 1.70 -9.00
CA ILE A 245 -6.59 0.92 -9.11
C ILE A 245 -5.56 1.75 -9.88
N ALA A 246 -4.55 2.27 -9.16
CA ALA A 246 -3.42 2.93 -9.78
C ALA A 246 -2.59 1.97 -10.62
N GLY A 247 -2.42 0.74 -10.14
CA GLY A 247 -1.70 -0.30 -10.86
C GLY A 247 -1.40 -1.54 -10.02
N TYR A 248 -0.54 -2.39 -10.58
CA TYR A 248 -0.13 -3.68 -10.04
C TYR A 248 1.38 -3.69 -9.81
N ASP A 249 1.81 -3.99 -8.58
CA ASP A 249 3.22 -4.17 -8.22
C ASP A 249 3.54 -5.66 -8.28
N LEU A 250 4.39 -6.03 -9.24
CA LEU A 250 4.47 -7.40 -9.74
C LEU A 250 4.98 -8.42 -8.73
N LEU A 251 5.92 -8.04 -7.88
CA LEU A 251 6.51 -8.93 -6.88
C LEU A 251 7.40 -8.15 -5.91
N ASN A 252 7.06 -8.15 -4.62
CA ASN A 252 7.83 -7.51 -3.56
C ASN A 252 9.21 -8.14 -3.40
N GLU A 253 10.26 -7.31 -3.33
CA GLU A 253 11.64 -7.62 -2.92
C GLU A 253 12.20 -8.96 -3.44
N PRO A 254 12.26 -9.19 -4.76
CA PRO A 254 12.74 -10.48 -5.28
C PRO A 254 14.18 -10.79 -4.85
N ASN A 255 14.43 -12.01 -4.33
CA ASN A 255 15.76 -12.46 -3.94
C ASN A 255 16.62 -12.82 -5.16
N VAL A 256 17.94 -12.82 -5.01
CA VAL A 256 18.88 -13.18 -6.08
C VAL A 256 19.11 -14.70 -6.24
N GLY A 257 18.54 -15.53 -5.37
CA GLY A 257 18.81 -16.96 -5.35
C GLY A 257 20.29 -17.27 -5.07
N SER A 258 20.78 -18.37 -5.60
CA SER A 258 22.20 -18.78 -5.48
C SER A 258 23.14 -18.00 -6.40
N GLY A 259 22.63 -17.31 -7.40
CA GLY A 259 23.38 -16.68 -8.47
C GLY A 259 23.87 -17.67 -9.56
N GLU A 260 23.49 -18.95 -9.48
CA GLU A 260 23.80 -19.93 -10.54
C GLU A 260 23.00 -19.66 -11.81
N THR A 261 21.75 -19.17 -11.65
CA THR A 261 20.93 -18.62 -12.72
C THR A 261 20.99 -17.09 -12.63
N PRO A 262 21.15 -16.36 -13.76
CA PRO A 262 21.13 -14.90 -13.73
C PRO A 262 19.77 -14.40 -13.25
N ALA A 263 19.63 -14.11 -11.94
CA ALA A 263 18.37 -13.75 -11.32
C ALA A 263 17.72 -12.53 -11.99
N THR A 264 18.52 -11.53 -12.32
CA THR A 264 18.02 -10.29 -12.95
C THR A 264 17.44 -10.54 -14.34
N ASP A 265 18.04 -11.43 -15.15
CA ASP A 265 17.51 -11.79 -16.47
C ASP A 265 16.21 -12.59 -16.35
N GLN A 266 16.13 -13.51 -15.37
CA GLN A 266 14.92 -14.31 -15.15
C GLN A 266 13.81 -13.48 -14.51
N LEU A 267 14.14 -12.55 -13.63
CA LEU A 267 13.19 -11.60 -13.08
C LEU A 267 12.61 -10.69 -14.18
N GLY A 268 13.47 -10.15 -15.05
CA GLY A 268 13.01 -9.37 -16.22
C GLY A 268 12.11 -10.19 -17.14
N ARG A 269 12.41 -11.48 -17.36
CA ARG A 269 11.55 -12.39 -18.11
C ARG A 269 10.20 -12.63 -17.41
N PHE A 270 10.20 -12.83 -16.09
CA PHE A 270 8.97 -12.95 -15.32
C PHE A 270 8.10 -11.70 -15.47
N TYR A 271 8.69 -10.52 -15.31
CA TYR A 271 8.00 -9.25 -15.45
C TYR A 271 7.37 -9.08 -16.83
N ASP A 272 8.08 -9.35 -17.90
CA ASP A 272 7.56 -9.27 -19.28
C ASP A 272 6.38 -10.24 -19.51
N GLN A 273 6.48 -11.46 -18.98
CA GLN A 273 5.41 -12.44 -19.04
C GLN A 273 4.18 -12.00 -18.22
N ALA A 274 4.39 -11.50 -17.01
CA ALA A 274 3.31 -11.01 -16.15
C ALA A 274 2.61 -9.78 -16.78
N ILE A 275 3.38 -8.82 -17.30
CA ILE A 275 2.83 -7.67 -18.01
C ILE A 275 1.99 -8.14 -19.21
N THR A 276 2.50 -9.06 -20.03
CA THR A 276 1.77 -9.59 -21.18
C THR A 276 0.42 -10.22 -20.76
N ALA A 277 0.42 -10.99 -19.67
CA ALA A 277 -0.78 -11.64 -19.14
C ALA A 277 -1.77 -10.61 -18.56
N ILE A 278 -1.27 -9.60 -17.82
CA ILE A 278 -2.08 -8.49 -17.31
C ILE A 278 -2.77 -7.76 -18.46
N ARG A 279 -2.03 -7.37 -19.51
CA ARG A 279 -2.60 -6.68 -20.68
C ARG A 279 -3.67 -7.51 -21.38
N ALA A 280 -3.46 -8.84 -21.50
CA ALA A 280 -4.45 -9.75 -22.05
C ALA A 280 -5.72 -9.84 -21.19
N ALA A 281 -5.59 -9.79 -19.87
CA ALA A 281 -6.72 -9.78 -18.94
C ALA A 281 -7.45 -8.42 -18.91
N GLU A 282 -6.76 -7.32 -19.14
CA GLU A 282 -7.31 -5.96 -19.21
C GLU A 282 -8.06 -5.66 -20.52
N GLU A 283 -7.64 -6.27 -21.64
CA GLU A 283 -8.24 -6.02 -22.97
C GLU A 283 -9.78 -6.12 -22.97
N PRO A 284 -10.41 -7.19 -22.44
CA PRO A 284 -11.87 -7.30 -22.41
C PRO A 284 -12.55 -6.31 -21.46
N LEU A 285 -11.82 -5.76 -20.50
CA LEU A 285 -12.30 -4.76 -19.55
C LEU A 285 -12.21 -3.33 -20.12
N GLY A 286 -11.43 -3.14 -21.18
CA GLY A 286 -11.19 -1.82 -21.78
C GLY A 286 -10.35 -0.89 -20.92
N VAL A 287 -9.49 -1.42 -20.08
CA VAL A 287 -8.59 -0.67 -19.18
C VAL A 287 -7.14 -1.03 -19.44
N GLU A 288 -6.23 -0.18 -19.00
CA GLU A 288 -4.78 -0.42 -18.99
C GLU A 288 -4.19 0.28 -17.76
N ARG A 289 -3.84 -0.49 -16.72
CA ARG A 289 -3.30 0.03 -15.45
C ARG A 289 -1.79 0.10 -15.49
N ILE A 290 -1.21 0.95 -14.65
CA ILE A 290 0.24 1.02 -14.48
C ILE A 290 0.74 -0.32 -13.94
N VAL A 291 1.87 -0.79 -14.44
CA VAL A 291 2.59 -1.89 -13.82
C VAL A 291 3.82 -1.34 -13.09
N PHE A 292 3.89 -1.59 -11.80
CA PHE A 292 5.01 -1.26 -10.96
C PHE A 292 5.96 -2.46 -10.91
N PHE A 293 7.26 -2.19 -10.88
CA PHE A 293 8.27 -3.24 -10.84
C PHE A 293 9.48 -2.81 -10.02
N GLU A 294 10.17 -3.79 -9.46
CA GLU A 294 11.31 -3.58 -8.59
C GLU A 294 12.61 -4.19 -9.17
N PHE A 295 13.71 -3.85 -8.55
CA PHE A 295 14.95 -4.61 -8.63
C PHE A 295 14.95 -5.74 -7.58
N THR A 296 16.00 -6.57 -7.55
CA THR A 296 16.14 -7.58 -6.49
C THR A 296 16.39 -6.91 -5.13
N VAL A 297 16.03 -7.57 -4.03
CA VAL A 297 16.29 -7.10 -2.64
C VAL A 297 17.77 -6.74 -2.38
N ALA A 298 18.70 -7.30 -3.19
CA ALA A 298 20.11 -6.94 -3.18
C ALA A 298 20.45 -5.68 -4.00
N GLY A 299 19.46 -4.98 -4.54
CA GLY A 299 19.64 -3.77 -5.35
C GLY A 299 20.17 -4.03 -6.77
N GLN A 300 20.03 -5.24 -7.29
CA GLN A 300 20.46 -5.59 -8.65
C GLN A 300 19.33 -5.31 -9.64
N PRO A 301 19.55 -4.43 -10.65
CA PRO A 301 18.51 -4.04 -11.59
C PRO A 301 18.22 -5.14 -12.62
N VAL A 302 16.98 -5.22 -13.09
CA VAL A 302 16.62 -5.99 -14.29
C VAL A 302 17.17 -5.31 -15.55
N PRO A 303 17.30 -6.01 -16.70
CA PRO A 303 17.70 -5.36 -17.96
C PRO A 303 16.79 -4.19 -18.33
N ASN A 304 17.35 -3.09 -18.86
CA ASN A 304 16.60 -1.89 -19.21
C ASN A 304 15.53 -2.11 -20.29
N ASP A 305 15.69 -3.14 -21.08
CA ASP A 305 14.83 -3.56 -22.19
C ASP A 305 14.03 -4.82 -21.89
N PHE A 306 13.78 -5.10 -20.61
CA PHE A 306 13.06 -6.30 -20.19
C PHE A 306 11.63 -6.36 -20.74
N THR A 307 11.01 -5.23 -21.04
CA THR A 307 9.68 -5.15 -21.67
C THR A 307 9.59 -3.98 -22.64
N ALA A 308 8.71 -4.12 -23.64
CA ALA A 308 8.33 -3.06 -24.57
C ALA A 308 7.13 -2.22 -24.08
N ASP A 309 6.49 -2.59 -22.98
CA ASP A 309 5.36 -1.87 -22.40
C ASP A 309 5.77 -0.46 -21.95
N ASP A 310 4.94 0.53 -22.25
CA ASP A 310 5.21 1.93 -21.91
C ASP A 310 4.47 2.40 -20.64
N ASN A 311 3.50 1.61 -20.14
CA ASN A 311 2.72 1.94 -18.95
C ASN A 311 3.29 1.29 -17.69
N ILE A 312 4.59 1.53 -17.45
CA ILE A 312 5.35 0.96 -16.32
C ILE A 312 5.98 2.04 -15.46
N VAL A 313 6.17 1.76 -14.18
CA VAL A 313 6.81 2.62 -13.17
C VAL A 313 7.83 1.81 -12.37
N PHE A 314 9.04 2.34 -12.20
CA PHE A 314 10.04 1.76 -11.32
C PHE A 314 9.71 2.07 -9.86
N ALA A 315 9.49 1.03 -9.04
CA ALA A 315 8.96 1.11 -7.68
C ALA A 315 9.92 0.53 -6.62
N PRO A 316 11.19 0.95 -6.57
CA PRO A 316 12.17 0.36 -5.64
C PRO A 316 11.88 0.75 -4.19
N HIS A 317 12.46 0.00 -3.25
CA HIS A 317 12.45 0.32 -1.83
C HIS A 317 13.67 1.16 -1.42
N HIS A 318 13.43 2.11 -0.47
CA HIS A 318 14.45 3.05 -0.02
C HIS A 318 14.65 3.01 1.50
N TYR A 319 15.47 2.09 1.98
CA TYR A 319 15.80 1.98 3.40
C TYR A 319 17.19 2.54 3.76
N GLY A 320 17.66 3.57 3.03
CA GLY A 320 18.91 4.28 3.34
C GLY A 320 18.91 4.87 4.74
N GLU A 321 19.99 4.65 5.51
CA GLU A 321 20.14 5.04 6.92
C GLU A 321 19.07 4.45 7.87
N SER A 322 18.27 3.51 7.38
CA SER A 322 17.30 2.73 8.15
C SER A 322 17.80 1.30 8.33
N ILE A 323 18.07 0.61 7.21
CA ILE A 323 18.73 -0.70 7.17
C ILE A 323 20.12 -0.50 6.56
N GLY A 324 21.14 -0.43 7.39
CA GLY A 324 22.52 -0.24 6.92
C GLY A 324 22.97 1.23 6.85
N ALA A 325 24.13 1.46 6.20
CA ALA A 325 24.86 2.73 6.25
C ALA A 325 24.81 3.53 4.93
N ILE A 326 23.96 3.16 3.98
CA ILE A 326 23.84 3.90 2.71
C ILE A 326 23.16 5.24 2.99
N PRO A 327 23.78 6.40 2.66
CA PRO A 327 23.15 7.70 2.86
C PRO A 327 21.86 7.83 2.06
N ILE A 328 20.85 8.48 2.64
CA ILE A 328 19.52 8.71 2.03
C ILE A 328 19.67 9.32 0.63
N GLU A 329 20.42 10.42 0.53
CA GLU A 329 20.58 11.15 -0.73
C GLU A 329 21.33 10.32 -1.79
N GLY A 330 22.34 9.54 -1.35
CA GLY A 330 23.12 8.69 -2.23
C GLY A 330 22.31 7.52 -2.79
N LEU A 331 21.41 6.95 -1.99
CA LEU A 331 20.48 5.92 -2.47
C LEU A 331 19.48 6.51 -3.47
N PHE A 332 18.89 7.66 -3.19
CA PHE A 332 18.02 8.34 -4.15
C PHE A 332 18.73 8.64 -5.49
N ASP A 333 19.99 9.10 -5.47
CA ASP A 333 20.75 9.35 -6.70
C ASP A 333 20.96 8.06 -7.51
N TYR A 334 21.19 6.93 -6.83
CA TYR A 334 21.27 5.62 -7.48
C TYR A 334 19.91 5.22 -8.08
N LEU A 335 18.82 5.27 -7.32
CA LEU A 335 17.48 4.92 -7.79
C LEU A 335 17.03 5.80 -8.97
N ALA A 336 17.27 7.10 -8.90
CA ALA A 336 16.98 8.03 -9.99
C ALA A 336 17.79 7.69 -11.26
N SER A 337 19.05 7.23 -11.11
CA SER A 337 19.86 6.81 -12.25
C SER A 337 19.31 5.54 -12.92
N LEU A 338 18.77 4.59 -12.15
CA LEU A 338 18.11 3.40 -12.67
C LEU A 338 16.79 3.76 -13.38
N ALA A 339 15.95 4.58 -12.75
CA ALA A 339 14.70 5.07 -13.35
C ALA A 339 14.96 5.77 -14.70
N ALA A 340 16.01 6.59 -14.77
CA ALA A 340 16.45 7.21 -16.01
C ALA A 340 16.91 6.17 -17.07
N GLY A 341 17.59 5.10 -16.65
CA GLY A 341 17.96 3.97 -17.50
C GLY A 341 16.76 3.25 -18.11
N TYR A 342 15.73 3.03 -17.30
CA TYR A 342 14.44 2.47 -17.73
C TYR A 342 13.58 3.47 -18.51
N ARG A 343 13.89 4.77 -18.42
CA ARG A 343 13.09 5.88 -18.95
C ARG A 343 11.69 5.94 -18.37
N THR A 344 11.53 5.59 -17.08
CA THR A 344 10.25 5.55 -16.37
C THR A 344 10.27 6.43 -15.14
N ALA A 345 9.09 6.76 -14.61
CA ALA A 345 8.96 7.46 -13.34
C ALA A 345 9.56 6.64 -12.19
N LEU A 346 10.04 7.32 -11.15
CA LEU A 346 10.46 6.74 -9.87
C LEU A 346 9.35 6.95 -8.86
N TRP A 347 8.79 5.88 -8.34
CA TRP A 347 7.86 5.86 -7.20
C TRP A 347 8.45 4.96 -6.12
N VAL A 348 8.65 5.44 -4.90
CA VAL A 348 9.26 4.61 -3.85
C VAL A 348 8.20 3.73 -3.21
N GLY A 349 8.22 2.41 -3.51
CA GLY A 349 7.23 1.43 -3.04
C GLY A 349 7.23 1.24 -1.53
N GLU A 350 8.43 1.30 -0.92
CA GLU A 350 8.57 1.24 0.53
C GLU A 350 9.72 2.10 1.03
N TYR A 351 9.51 2.72 2.18
CA TYR A 351 10.55 3.33 3.01
C TYR A 351 10.06 3.48 4.44
N GLY A 352 10.97 3.64 5.38
CA GLY A 352 10.61 3.84 6.78
C GLY A 352 11.84 3.90 7.67
N PHE A 353 11.64 4.28 8.93
CA PHE A 353 12.70 4.31 9.93
C PHE A 353 12.28 3.49 11.15
N PHE A 354 13.17 2.58 11.61
CA PHE A 354 12.88 1.61 12.65
C PHE A 354 13.02 2.16 14.08
N GLU A 355 13.13 3.47 14.24
CA GLU A 355 13.32 4.13 15.52
C GLU A 355 12.35 5.30 15.67
N ASP A 356 11.62 5.38 16.77
CA ASP A 356 10.83 6.56 17.15
C ASP A 356 11.70 7.56 17.93
N THR A 357 12.63 8.22 17.22
CA THR A 357 13.58 9.19 17.79
C THR A 357 13.59 10.50 16.99
N ASP A 358 14.07 11.58 17.61
CA ASP A 358 14.26 12.87 16.91
C ASP A 358 15.25 12.74 15.74
N ALA A 359 16.22 11.83 15.86
CA ALA A 359 17.15 11.53 14.77
C ALA A 359 16.44 10.90 13.56
N ALA A 360 15.49 10.00 13.79
CA ALA A 360 14.67 9.44 12.71
C ALA A 360 13.76 10.49 12.07
N GLY A 361 13.16 11.41 12.86
CA GLY A 361 12.45 12.57 12.34
C GLY A 361 13.30 13.44 11.41
N ALA A 362 14.55 13.72 11.81
CA ALA A 362 15.49 14.49 10.98
C ALA A 362 15.91 13.72 9.69
N LYS A 363 16.00 12.40 9.74
CA LYS A 363 16.20 11.57 8.53
C LYS A 363 15.02 11.69 7.58
N LEU A 364 13.79 11.65 8.10
CA LEU A 364 12.59 11.85 7.29
C LEU A 364 12.53 13.23 6.63
N GLU A 365 12.96 14.30 7.32
CA GLU A 365 13.07 15.63 6.72
C GLU A 365 14.03 15.64 5.52
N ARG A 366 15.20 14.97 5.63
CA ARG A 366 16.17 14.83 4.54
C ARG A 366 15.62 13.99 3.38
N TYR A 367 14.96 12.89 3.71
CA TYR A 367 14.27 12.04 2.73
C TYR A 367 13.27 12.87 1.91
N ALA A 368 12.34 13.54 2.60
CA ALA A 368 11.31 14.36 1.99
C ALA A 368 11.89 15.48 1.10
N ALA A 369 12.94 16.17 1.57
CA ALA A 369 13.60 17.22 0.79
C ALA A 369 14.27 16.69 -0.48
N LYS A 370 14.90 15.49 -0.40
CA LYS A 370 15.55 14.88 -1.57
C LYS A 370 14.55 14.35 -2.58
N GLU A 371 13.48 13.74 -2.11
CA GLU A 371 12.37 13.26 -2.92
C GLU A 371 11.72 14.41 -3.70
N ASP A 372 11.37 15.50 -3.02
CA ASP A 372 10.79 16.69 -3.64
C ASP A 372 11.74 17.29 -4.69
N ALA A 373 13.05 17.40 -4.39
CA ALA A 373 14.04 17.93 -5.32
C ALA A 373 14.20 17.08 -6.60
N LEU A 374 13.93 15.78 -6.54
CA LEU A 374 13.93 14.87 -7.69
C LEU A 374 12.60 14.87 -8.45
N VAL A 375 11.54 15.45 -7.88
CA VAL A 375 10.17 15.40 -8.42
C VAL A 375 9.78 13.96 -8.74
N THR A 376 9.90 13.07 -7.74
CA THR A 376 9.49 11.67 -7.91
C THR A 376 7.99 11.56 -8.16
N ALA A 377 7.52 10.39 -8.57
CA ALA A 377 6.10 10.11 -8.68
C ALA A 377 5.41 9.90 -7.30
N GLY A 378 6.20 9.95 -6.22
CA GLY A 378 5.75 9.81 -4.84
C GLY A 378 6.31 8.59 -4.14
N ASP A 379 5.61 8.19 -3.08
CA ASP A 379 6.09 7.16 -2.16
C ASP A 379 4.95 6.45 -1.40
N ALA A 380 5.31 5.33 -0.72
CA ALA A 380 4.46 4.67 0.27
C ALA A 380 5.29 4.29 1.51
N TRP A 381 4.93 4.88 2.65
CA TRP A 381 5.58 4.60 3.94
C TRP A 381 5.32 3.17 4.41
N TRP A 382 6.33 2.44 4.88
CA TRP A 382 6.19 1.17 5.57
C TRP A 382 6.10 1.39 7.08
N GLN A 383 4.95 1.17 7.73
CA GLN A 383 3.60 0.92 7.20
C GLN A 383 2.55 1.69 8.03
N TRP A 384 1.29 1.69 7.59
CA TRP A 384 0.21 2.41 8.28
C TRP A 384 -0.02 1.88 9.70
N ARG A 385 -0.24 0.58 9.82
CA ARG A 385 -0.51 -0.07 11.10
C ARG A 385 0.09 -1.46 11.13
N GLN A 386 0.66 -1.83 12.27
CA GLN A 386 1.32 -3.12 12.43
C GLN A 386 0.70 -3.89 13.59
N ALA A 387 0.37 -5.17 13.38
CA ALA A 387 -0.10 -6.08 14.43
C ALA A 387 1.05 -6.54 15.33
N CYS A 388 0.74 -6.89 16.57
CA CYS A 388 1.75 -7.40 17.50
C CYS A 388 2.28 -8.79 17.13
N GLY A 389 1.54 -9.57 16.34
CA GLY A 389 1.97 -10.87 15.81
C GLY A 389 2.58 -10.81 14.41
N ASP A 390 2.69 -9.63 13.82
CA ASP A 390 3.38 -9.42 12.56
C ASP A 390 4.87 -9.76 12.73
N PRO A 391 5.47 -10.58 11.86
CA PRO A 391 6.90 -10.92 11.93
C PRO A 391 7.81 -9.70 11.92
N HIS A 392 7.42 -8.59 11.31
CA HIS A 392 8.18 -7.33 11.36
C HIS A 392 8.19 -6.70 12.77
N SER A 393 7.14 -6.92 13.57
CA SER A 393 7.08 -6.44 14.96
C SER A 393 7.92 -7.27 15.91
N VAL A 394 7.92 -8.57 15.76
CA VAL A 394 8.61 -9.47 16.68
C VAL A 394 10.06 -9.72 16.30
N GLY A 395 10.44 -9.46 15.09
CA GLY A 395 11.80 -9.33 14.57
C GLY A 395 12.85 -10.37 14.90
N ARG A 396 12.55 -11.33 15.84
CA ARG A 396 13.50 -12.36 16.28
C ARG A 396 12.76 -13.57 16.83
N PRO A 397 13.16 -14.79 16.46
CA PRO A 397 12.67 -16.02 17.07
C PRO A 397 12.85 -16.00 18.59
N GLY A 398 11.76 -16.18 19.33
CA GLY A 398 11.78 -16.20 20.80
C GLY A 398 11.96 -14.83 21.46
N GLY A 399 11.83 -13.74 20.71
CA GLY A 399 12.00 -12.39 21.22
C GLY A 399 10.78 -11.93 22.00
N THR A 400 11.02 -11.67 23.27
CA THR A 400 10.27 -10.64 23.97
C THR A 400 10.86 -9.36 23.52
N SER A 401 10.23 -8.53 22.72
CA SER A 401 10.88 -7.32 22.60
C SER A 401 10.12 -6.23 22.10
N ASP A 402 10.72 -5.13 22.24
CA ASP A 402 10.28 -3.87 21.76
C ASP A 402 9.96 -4.04 20.26
N PRO A 403 8.71 -3.86 19.84
CA PRO A 403 8.36 -3.89 18.44
C PRO A 403 9.21 -2.89 17.69
N VAL A 404 9.69 -3.25 16.54
CA VAL A 404 10.30 -2.31 15.63
C VAL A 404 9.23 -1.32 15.20
N GLN A 405 9.34 -0.06 15.63
CA GLN A 405 8.28 0.93 15.45
C GLN A 405 8.42 1.64 14.09
N ILE A 406 8.05 0.95 13.04
CA ILE A 406 8.05 1.51 11.68
C ILE A 406 6.66 1.91 11.18
N HIS A 407 5.63 1.63 11.95
CA HIS A 407 4.24 1.97 11.60
C HIS A 407 3.90 3.42 11.96
N LEU A 408 2.95 4.00 11.22
CA LEU A 408 2.47 5.37 11.47
C LEU A 408 1.61 5.46 12.72
N GLN A 409 0.76 4.48 12.94
CA GLN A 409 -0.06 4.39 14.15
C GLN A 409 0.80 3.95 15.33
N THR A 410 0.76 4.70 16.42
CA THR A 410 1.45 4.27 17.64
C THR A 410 0.77 3.04 18.21
N ASN A 411 1.54 2.02 18.53
CA ASN A 411 1.05 0.89 19.31
C ASN A 411 2.06 0.47 20.39
N GLY A 412 1.58 -0.19 21.42
CA GLY A 412 2.42 -0.77 22.47
C GLY A 412 2.16 -2.25 22.57
N CYS A 413 2.91 -3.08 21.83
CA CYS A 413 2.77 -4.52 21.92
C CYS A 413 3.23 -5.07 23.29
N PRO A 414 2.42 -5.96 23.91
CA PRO A 414 1.16 -6.54 23.45
C PRO A 414 -0.09 -5.67 23.73
N GLY A 415 0.02 -4.39 23.77
CA GLY A 415 -1.03 -3.47 24.18
C GLY A 415 -1.91 -2.91 23.07
N ASP A 416 -2.24 -1.61 23.19
CA ASP A 416 -3.15 -0.92 22.30
C ASP A 416 -2.50 -0.65 20.93
N ILE A 417 -3.14 -1.15 19.88
CA ILE A 417 -2.74 -0.92 18.49
C ILE A 417 -3.47 0.28 17.84
N ASN A 418 -4.19 1.07 18.63
CA ASN A 418 -5.01 2.21 18.19
C ASN A 418 -4.55 3.53 18.80
N GLY A 419 -3.25 3.71 18.97
CA GLY A 419 -2.67 4.86 19.65
C GLY A 419 -2.69 6.20 18.86
N GLY A 420 -3.21 6.20 17.64
CA GLY A 420 -3.22 7.35 16.74
C GLY A 420 -1.89 7.60 16.03
N VAL A 421 -1.91 8.49 15.03
CA VAL A 421 -0.73 8.79 14.20
C VAL A 421 0.36 9.48 15.02
N ASN A 422 1.59 9.01 14.87
CA ASN A 422 2.74 9.57 15.57
C ASN A 422 3.11 10.94 14.97
N PRO A 423 3.03 12.04 15.75
CA PRO A 423 3.29 13.39 15.25
C PRO A 423 4.75 13.63 14.81
N ARG A 424 5.66 12.74 15.15
CA ARG A 424 7.07 12.78 14.70
C ARG A 424 7.16 12.67 13.17
N TRP A 425 6.23 11.96 12.55
CA TRP A 425 6.22 11.71 11.13
C TRP A 425 5.51 12.79 10.30
N LYS A 426 5.36 14.01 10.85
CA LYS A 426 4.64 15.13 10.20
C LYS A 426 5.12 15.46 8.78
N CYS A 427 6.36 15.13 8.42
CA CYS A 427 6.87 15.33 7.06
C CYS A 427 6.17 14.47 6.01
N LEU A 428 5.50 13.39 6.41
CA LEU A 428 4.75 12.53 5.49
C LEU A 428 3.55 13.25 4.89
N TRP A 429 2.93 14.15 5.65
CA TRP A 429 1.77 14.93 5.20
C TRP A 429 2.10 16.40 4.86
N ARG A 430 3.37 16.67 4.48
CA ARG A 430 3.76 17.98 3.95
C ARG A 430 2.95 18.31 2.68
N PRO A 431 2.74 19.61 2.35
CA PRO A 431 1.97 19.98 1.16
C PRO A 431 2.64 19.46 -0.12
N TYR A 432 1.83 19.14 -1.12
CA TYR A 432 2.32 18.68 -2.42
C TYR A 432 1.28 18.88 -3.52
N PRO A 433 1.70 19.03 -4.79
CA PRO A 433 0.79 19.06 -5.92
C PRO A 433 0.26 17.65 -6.22
N ARG A 434 -1.01 17.40 -5.89
CA ARG A 434 -1.69 16.12 -6.18
C ARG A 434 -1.88 15.89 -7.67
N ALA A 435 -2.30 16.96 -8.37
CA ALA A 435 -2.47 16.94 -9.82
C ALA A 435 -2.03 18.28 -10.41
N THR A 436 -1.18 18.21 -11.43
CA THR A 436 -0.50 19.37 -12.01
C THR A 436 -0.71 19.41 -13.51
N ALA A 437 -1.29 20.51 -14.04
CA ALA A 437 -1.36 20.71 -15.48
C ALA A 437 0.05 20.80 -16.08
N GLY A 438 0.37 19.90 -17.01
CA GLY A 438 1.69 19.84 -17.66
C GLY A 438 2.75 19.09 -16.82
N VAL A 439 3.95 19.67 -16.69
CA VAL A 439 5.12 19.01 -16.10
C VAL A 439 5.70 19.86 -14.98
N VAL A 440 5.85 19.29 -13.80
CA VAL A 440 6.56 19.90 -12.67
C VAL A 440 8.05 19.99 -12.99
N THR A 441 8.62 21.17 -12.83
CA THR A 441 10.04 21.45 -13.13
C THR A 441 10.88 21.67 -11.87
N SER A 442 10.24 22.06 -10.77
CA SER A 442 10.86 22.12 -9.44
C SER A 442 9.80 21.99 -8.35
N LEU A 443 10.15 21.37 -7.25
CA LEU A 443 9.30 21.18 -6.10
C LEU A 443 10.13 21.29 -4.82
N THR A 444 9.63 22.06 -3.87
CA THR A 444 10.16 22.16 -2.51
C THR A 444 9.00 22.29 -1.55
N ALA A 445 8.92 21.42 -0.56
CA ALA A 445 7.94 21.53 0.51
C ALA A 445 8.62 21.42 1.88
N SER A 446 8.06 22.09 2.87
CA SER A 446 8.52 21.98 4.25
C SER A 446 7.55 21.14 5.08
N CYS A 447 8.07 20.47 6.09
CA CYS A 447 7.28 19.73 7.07
C CYS A 447 6.37 20.62 7.93
N ASP A 448 6.52 21.94 7.84
CA ASP A 448 5.72 22.95 8.54
C ASP A 448 4.65 23.58 7.63
N GLY A 449 4.41 23.04 6.43
CA GLY A 449 3.27 23.41 5.58
C GLY A 449 3.56 24.43 4.48
N ALA A 450 4.82 24.84 4.24
CA ALA A 450 5.15 25.68 3.08
C ALA A 450 5.42 24.85 1.82
N LEU A 451 5.04 25.38 0.65
CA LEU A 451 5.26 24.79 -0.66
C LEU A 451 5.72 25.87 -1.64
N ASP A 452 6.70 25.54 -2.45
CA ASP A 452 7.12 26.30 -3.64
C ASP A 452 7.30 25.31 -4.79
N TYR A 453 6.47 25.42 -5.85
CA TYR A 453 6.68 24.59 -7.01
C TYR A 453 6.48 25.35 -8.32
N ARG A 454 7.20 24.93 -9.33
CA ARG A 454 7.12 25.45 -10.69
C ARG A 454 6.78 24.34 -11.65
N ALA A 455 5.97 24.68 -12.65
CA ALA A 455 5.61 23.75 -13.70
C ALA A 455 5.37 24.50 -15.02
N SER A 456 5.24 23.74 -16.10
CA SER A 456 4.97 24.27 -17.42
C SER A 456 3.90 23.45 -18.12
N THR A 457 2.92 24.12 -18.71
CA THR A 457 1.85 23.49 -19.49
C THR A 457 1.70 24.12 -20.86
N PRO A 458 1.61 23.32 -21.94
CA PRO A 458 1.37 23.85 -23.28
C PRO A 458 -0.07 24.37 -23.49
N THR A 459 -1.01 23.90 -22.67
CA THR A 459 -2.42 24.27 -22.72
C THR A 459 -2.92 24.63 -21.32
N PRO A 460 -3.89 25.58 -21.19
CA PRO A 460 -4.50 25.85 -19.89
C PRO A 460 -5.07 24.56 -19.28
N GLY A 461 -4.85 24.39 -17.99
CA GLY A 461 -5.33 23.21 -17.26
C GLY A 461 -5.48 23.47 -15.77
N THR A 462 -6.15 22.57 -15.08
CA THR A 462 -6.37 22.67 -13.63
C THR A 462 -5.20 22.09 -12.86
N ILE A 463 -4.94 22.67 -11.69
CA ILE A 463 -4.02 22.12 -10.69
C ILE A 463 -4.79 21.82 -9.41
N GLU A 464 -4.28 20.87 -8.65
CA GLU A 464 -4.78 20.52 -7.32
C GLU A 464 -3.60 20.32 -6.37
N VAL A 465 -3.61 21.02 -5.25
CA VAL A 465 -2.56 20.97 -4.23
C VAL A 465 -3.16 20.62 -2.88
N TRP A 466 -2.61 19.61 -2.23
CA TRP A 466 -2.88 19.32 -0.83
C TRP A 466 -2.05 20.24 0.07
N SER A 467 -2.68 20.75 1.15
CA SER A 467 -2.01 21.51 2.20
C SER A 467 -2.55 21.08 3.57
N PRO A 468 -1.70 20.60 4.49
CA PRO A 468 -2.14 20.28 5.85
C PRO A 468 -2.57 21.56 6.59
N GLY A 469 -3.51 21.44 7.52
CA GLY A 469 -3.94 22.58 8.33
C GLY A 469 -5.20 22.31 9.13
N VAL A 470 -5.62 23.32 9.90
CA VAL A 470 -6.87 23.30 10.64
C VAL A 470 -7.86 24.24 9.99
N ALA A 471 -9.15 23.92 10.03
CA ALA A 471 -10.19 24.56 9.24
C ALA A 471 -10.25 26.10 9.34
N ASP A 472 -9.82 26.66 10.46
CA ASP A 472 -9.84 28.12 10.70
C ASP A 472 -8.57 28.85 10.24
N GLN A 473 -7.58 28.11 9.69
CA GLN A 473 -6.27 28.64 9.31
C GLN A 473 -5.96 28.27 7.86
N GLN A 474 -6.61 28.97 6.93
CA GLN A 474 -6.36 28.76 5.49
C GLN A 474 -4.93 29.16 5.13
N PRO A 475 -4.25 28.38 4.27
CA PRO A 475 -2.95 28.77 3.74
C PRO A 475 -3.09 30.01 2.85
N THR A 476 -2.04 30.81 2.81
CA THR A 476 -1.93 31.88 1.82
C THR A 476 -1.37 31.31 0.52
N VAL A 477 -2.07 31.52 -0.58
CA VAL A 477 -1.67 31.05 -1.92
C VAL A 477 -1.33 32.25 -2.78
N THR A 478 -0.13 32.24 -3.36
CA THR A 478 0.34 33.24 -4.32
C THR A 478 1.02 32.56 -5.49
N GLY A 479 1.14 33.22 -6.64
CA GLY A 479 1.83 32.65 -7.77
C GLY A 479 1.75 33.48 -9.03
N GLU A 480 2.48 33.04 -10.05
CA GLU A 480 2.48 33.59 -11.41
C GLU A 480 1.92 32.53 -12.36
N GLY A 481 1.21 32.94 -13.39
CA GLY A 481 0.63 32.02 -14.39
C GLY A 481 -0.54 31.17 -13.87
N ILE A 482 -1.13 31.55 -12.73
CA ILE A 482 -2.33 30.92 -12.14
C ILE A 482 -3.47 31.91 -11.97
N SER A 483 -4.70 31.43 -12.09
CA SER A 483 -5.96 32.19 -11.89
C SER A 483 -7.02 31.28 -11.26
N ASP A 484 -8.15 31.88 -10.91
CA ASP A 484 -9.33 31.18 -10.38
C ASP A 484 -9.00 30.29 -9.18
N ILE A 485 -8.21 30.85 -8.25
CA ILE A 485 -7.76 30.12 -7.06
C ILE A 485 -8.97 29.90 -6.14
N ASP A 486 -9.22 28.63 -5.81
CA ASP A 486 -10.19 28.20 -4.80
C ASP A 486 -9.47 27.39 -3.70
N ILE A 487 -9.91 27.59 -2.44
CA ILE A 487 -9.32 26.90 -1.29
C ILE A 487 -10.47 26.26 -0.52
N ALA A 488 -10.63 24.97 -0.71
CA ALA A 488 -11.64 24.17 -0.04
C ALA A 488 -11.07 23.53 1.24
N ALA A 489 -11.72 23.74 2.37
CA ALA A 489 -11.40 23.04 3.60
C ALA A 489 -11.87 21.57 3.49
N VAL A 490 -11.00 20.66 3.89
CA VAL A 490 -11.28 19.23 3.99
C VAL A 490 -10.80 18.73 5.36
N ASP A 491 -11.11 17.50 5.69
CA ASP A 491 -10.62 16.91 6.93
C ASP A 491 -9.07 16.90 6.91
N GLY A 492 -8.45 17.41 7.97
CA GLY A 492 -7.00 17.49 8.15
C GLY A 492 -6.27 18.58 7.37
N GLY A 493 -6.96 19.36 6.50
CA GLY A 493 -6.28 20.39 5.72
C GLY A 493 -7.13 21.10 4.68
N PHE A 494 -6.50 21.40 3.56
CA PHE A 494 -7.10 22.14 2.45
C PHE A 494 -6.70 21.50 1.11
N VAL A 495 -7.63 21.58 0.18
CA VAL A 495 -7.36 21.35 -1.24
C VAL A 495 -7.40 22.71 -1.93
N VAL A 496 -6.29 23.10 -2.53
CA VAL A 496 -6.16 24.31 -3.33
C VAL A 496 -6.28 23.92 -4.78
N SER A 497 -7.24 24.50 -5.49
CA SER A 497 -7.37 24.34 -6.94
C SER A 497 -7.17 25.70 -7.65
N ALA A 498 -6.63 25.65 -8.86
CA ALA A 498 -6.48 26.84 -9.70
C ALA A 498 -6.41 26.45 -11.18
N THR A 499 -6.56 27.42 -12.07
CA THR A 499 -6.28 27.31 -13.50
C THR A 499 -4.85 27.79 -13.75
N ALA A 500 -4.01 26.94 -14.39
CA ALA A 500 -2.62 27.26 -14.75
C ALA A 500 -2.46 27.41 -16.25
N THR A 501 -1.54 28.29 -16.69
CA THR A 501 -1.26 28.57 -18.10
C THR A 501 0.23 28.84 -18.33
N GLY A 502 0.82 28.25 -19.38
CA GLY A 502 2.22 28.45 -19.74
C GLY A 502 3.18 27.99 -18.63
N ASP A 503 4.26 28.75 -18.43
CA ASP A 503 5.12 28.58 -17.26
C ASP A 503 4.43 29.23 -16.06
N TYR A 504 4.32 28.48 -14.96
CA TYR A 504 3.67 28.98 -13.77
C TYR A 504 4.41 28.60 -12.48
N HIS A 505 4.14 29.38 -11.46
CA HIS A 505 4.74 29.25 -10.13
C HIS A 505 3.65 29.32 -9.07
N VAL A 506 3.67 28.41 -8.10
CA VAL A 506 2.75 28.36 -6.98
C VAL A 506 3.52 28.36 -5.68
N VAL A 507 3.14 29.25 -4.78
CA VAL A 507 3.70 29.35 -3.44
C VAL A 507 2.56 29.27 -2.42
N LEU A 508 2.67 28.30 -1.51
CA LEU A 508 1.81 28.22 -0.33
C LEU A 508 2.63 28.58 0.91
N SER A 509 2.05 29.40 1.76
CA SER A 509 2.56 29.70 3.09
C SER A 509 1.53 29.27 4.13
N PRO A 510 1.92 28.55 5.20
CA PRO A 510 1.01 28.25 6.30
C PRO A 510 0.53 29.55 6.97
N SER A 511 -0.62 29.46 7.62
CA SER A 511 -1.25 30.60 8.33
C SER A 511 -0.50 30.97 9.59
#